data_ba3a8bd03bad04309b7a4fa2dd439e77
#
_entry.id   ba3a8bd03bad04309b7a4fa2dd439e77
#
_cell.length_a   1.000
_cell.length_b   1.000
_cell.length_c   1.000
_cell.angle_alpha   90.00
_cell.angle_beta   90.00
_cell.angle_gamma   90.00
#
_symmetry.space_group_name_H-M   'P 1'
#
loop_
_entity.id
_entity.type
_entity.pdbx_description
1 polymer ?
#
loop_
_entity_poly.entity_id
_entity_poly.type
_entity_poly.pdbx_seq_one_letter_code
_entity_poly.pdbx_strand_id
1 'polypeptide(L)'
;VKTVYIESELAADLDRVWHFMQLPATFLYLCRGLFGVPALRRRSEPLQAGERGTGWLMAFHALPAYRHTIEVLSVDDATHTIRTHEYGGRIRSWNHTLRAEAVGPGRCRYSDTIEIDAGWFTDLVALGAAGIFRYRHRRWHKLIRIQATRQTPNTRAAFPPR
;
A
#
# COMPACT_ATOMS: atom_id res chain seq x y z
N VAL A 1 17.11 8.08 -13.07
CA VAL A 1 16.28 7.84 -11.90
C VAL A 1 15.38 9.02 -11.64
N LYS A 2 14.10 8.77 -11.32
CA LYS A 2 13.11 9.78 -10.89
C LYS A 2 12.53 9.36 -9.55
N THR A 3 12.29 10.34 -8.67
CA THR A 3 11.62 10.12 -7.38
C THR A 3 10.20 10.65 -7.44
N VAL A 4 9.25 9.81 -7.03
CA VAL A 4 7.84 10.18 -6.79
C VAL A 4 7.61 10.12 -5.30
N TYR A 5 7.09 11.21 -4.72
CA TYR A 5 6.72 11.30 -3.31
C TYR A 5 5.26 11.68 -3.19
N ILE A 6 4.50 10.92 -2.43
CA ILE A 6 3.09 11.20 -2.13
C ILE A 6 2.88 10.98 -0.63
N GLU A 7 2.20 11.90 0.03
CA GLU A 7 1.81 11.76 1.43
C GLU A 7 0.33 12.05 1.65
N SER A 8 -0.21 11.53 2.73
CA SER A 8 -1.57 11.78 3.22
C SER A 8 -1.63 11.68 4.73
N GLU A 9 -2.46 12.49 5.33
CA GLU A 9 -2.81 12.36 6.73
C GLU A 9 -4.07 11.51 6.87
N LEU A 10 -3.98 10.44 7.64
CA LEU A 10 -5.05 9.48 7.87
C LEU A 10 -5.65 9.67 9.27
N ALA A 11 -6.99 9.61 9.38
CA ALA A 11 -7.71 9.70 10.66
C ALA A 11 -7.69 8.34 11.39
N ALA A 12 -6.51 7.88 11.78
CA ALA A 12 -6.27 6.63 12.49
C ALA A 12 -4.98 6.71 13.28
N ASP A 13 -4.87 5.93 14.36
CA ASP A 13 -3.65 5.77 15.13
C ASP A 13 -2.55 5.09 14.30
N LEU A 14 -1.30 5.41 14.63
CA LEU A 14 -0.11 4.89 13.98
C LEU A 14 -0.08 3.36 13.96
N ASP A 15 -0.31 2.70 15.09
CA ASP A 15 -0.27 1.23 15.20
C ASP A 15 -1.25 0.56 14.25
N ARG A 16 -2.42 1.16 14.07
CA ARG A 16 -3.44 0.66 13.16
C ARG A 16 -3.02 0.79 11.69
N VAL A 17 -2.46 1.95 11.32
CA VAL A 17 -1.95 2.16 9.95
C VAL A 17 -0.78 1.23 9.68
N TRP A 18 0.14 1.11 10.65
CA TRP A 18 1.28 0.21 10.58
C TRP A 18 0.87 -1.26 10.39
N HIS A 19 -0.08 -1.73 11.19
CA HIS A 19 -0.63 -3.08 11.02
C HIS A 19 -1.17 -3.30 9.61
N PHE A 20 -1.96 -2.36 9.06
CA PHE A 20 -2.49 -2.49 7.72
C PHE A 20 -1.41 -2.45 6.63
N MET A 21 -0.35 -1.65 6.80
CA MET A 21 0.75 -1.57 5.83
C MET A 21 1.41 -2.92 5.59
N GLN A 22 1.49 -3.77 6.60
CA GLN A 22 2.14 -5.07 6.54
C GLN A 22 1.28 -6.16 5.84
N LEU A 23 -0.04 -5.93 5.68
CA LEU A 23 -0.96 -6.95 5.18
C LEU A 23 -1.07 -6.97 3.66
N PRO A 24 -0.86 -8.14 2.99
CA PRO A 24 -1.13 -8.30 1.56
C PRO A 24 -2.56 -7.92 1.14
N ALA A 25 -3.54 -8.18 2.00
CA ALA A 25 -4.94 -7.81 1.79
C ALA A 25 -5.13 -6.30 1.62
N THR A 26 -4.39 -5.48 2.38
CA THR A 26 -4.39 -4.02 2.25
C THR A 26 -3.85 -3.60 0.88
N PHE A 27 -2.71 -4.16 0.48
CA PHE A 27 -2.14 -3.90 -0.85
C PHE A 27 -3.15 -4.21 -1.96
N LEU A 28 -3.77 -5.40 -1.94
CA LEU A 28 -4.78 -5.79 -2.93
C LEU A 28 -6.00 -4.86 -2.92
N TYR A 29 -6.43 -4.41 -1.75
CA TYR A 29 -7.52 -3.43 -1.63
C TYR A 29 -7.14 -2.09 -2.24
N LEU A 30 -5.94 -1.57 -1.94
CA LEU A 30 -5.47 -0.27 -2.43
C LEU A 30 -5.30 -0.27 -3.97
N CYS A 31 -4.90 -1.39 -4.55
CA CYS A 31 -4.68 -1.54 -5.99
C CYS A 31 -5.93 -1.97 -6.77
N ARG A 32 -7.05 -2.22 -6.08
CA ARG A 32 -8.29 -2.69 -6.72
C ARG A 32 -8.78 -1.69 -7.79
N GLY A 33 -9.02 -2.19 -9.01
CA GLY A 33 -9.42 -1.38 -10.16
C GLY A 33 -8.25 -0.92 -11.04
N LEU A 34 -7.00 -0.99 -10.55
CA LEU A 34 -5.80 -0.67 -11.33
C LEU A 34 -5.11 -1.93 -11.82
N PHE A 35 -4.69 -2.77 -10.89
CA PHE A 35 -4.01 -4.02 -11.19
C PHE A 35 -4.22 -5.05 -10.09
N GLY A 36 -3.96 -6.30 -10.42
CA GLY A 36 -4.02 -7.42 -9.50
C GLY A 36 -2.75 -8.24 -9.50
N VAL A 37 -2.45 -8.86 -8.36
CA VAL A 37 -1.37 -9.81 -8.18
C VAL A 37 -1.98 -11.12 -7.67
N PRO A 38 -2.32 -12.07 -8.55
CA PRO A 38 -3.00 -13.31 -8.17
C PRO A 38 -2.26 -14.10 -7.08
N ALA A 39 -0.92 -14.07 -7.09
CA ALA A 39 -0.10 -14.75 -6.09
C ALA A 39 -0.36 -14.27 -4.65
N LEU A 40 -0.75 -13.01 -4.45
CA LEU A 40 -1.03 -12.45 -3.13
C LEU A 40 -2.44 -12.74 -2.61
N ARG A 41 -3.37 -13.23 -3.44
CA ARG A 41 -4.78 -13.42 -3.04
C ARG A 41 -4.99 -14.48 -1.95
N ARG A 42 -4.07 -15.44 -1.84
CA ARG A 42 -4.14 -16.54 -0.87
C ARG A 42 -3.25 -16.31 0.34
N ARG A 43 -2.55 -15.19 0.38
CA ARG A 43 -1.61 -14.89 1.45
C ARG A 43 -2.29 -14.04 2.53
N SER A 44 -2.23 -14.50 3.76
CA SER A 44 -2.75 -13.81 4.95
C SER A 44 -1.64 -13.25 5.84
N GLU A 45 -0.45 -13.87 5.80
CA GLU A 45 0.66 -13.51 6.67
C GLU A 45 1.21 -12.12 6.32
N PRO A 46 1.60 -11.34 7.34
CA PRO A 46 2.28 -10.05 7.15
C PRO A 46 3.57 -10.20 6.33
N LEU A 47 3.97 -9.11 5.69
CA LEU A 47 5.24 -9.02 4.98
C LEU A 47 6.41 -9.21 5.95
N GLN A 48 7.44 -9.94 5.51
CA GLN A 48 8.65 -10.17 6.29
C GLN A 48 9.88 -9.73 5.50
N ALA A 49 10.88 -9.19 6.20
CA ALA A 49 12.16 -8.84 5.59
C ALA A 49 12.83 -10.07 4.98
N GLY A 50 13.46 -9.90 3.82
CA GLY A 50 14.11 -10.99 3.06
C GLY A 50 13.18 -11.79 2.15
N GLU A 51 11.87 -11.54 2.20
CA GLU A 51 10.95 -12.20 1.28
C GLU A 51 11.11 -11.71 -0.16
N ARG A 52 10.99 -12.67 -1.07
CA ARG A 52 11.01 -12.42 -2.51
C ARG A 52 9.87 -13.16 -3.17
N GLY A 53 9.10 -12.45 -3.98
CA GLY A 53 8.00 -13.02 -4.77
C GLY A 53 8.06 -12.57 -6.22
N THR A 54 7.82 -13.50 -7.15
CA THR A 54 7.69 -13.18 -8.58
C THR A 54 6.33 -13.68 -9.05
N GLY A 55 5.58 -12.82 -9.70
CA GLY A 55 4.25 -13.17 -10.20
C GLY A 55 3.82 -12.32 -11.40
N TRP A 56 2.71 -12.68 -12.01
CA TRP A 56 2.10 -11.85 -13.04
C TRP A 56 1.43 -10.62 -12.41
N LEU A 57 1.77 -9.45 -12.93
CA LEU A 57 1.00 -8.23 -12.72
C LEU A 57 -0.11 -8.21 -13.76
N MET A 58 -1.36 -8.15 -13.30
CA MET A 58 -2.54 -8.16 -14.16
C MET A 58 -3.12 -6.75 -14.25
N ALA A 59 -3.01 -6.10 -15.40
CA ALA A 59 -3.66 -4.82 -15.65
C ALA A 59 -5.18 -5.00 -15.59
N PHE A 60 -5.87 -4.11 -14.89
CA PHE A 60 -7.33 -4.16 -14.69
C PHE A 60 -7.86 -5.51 -14.20
N HIS A 61 -7.02 -6.28 -13.47
CA HIS A 61 -7.30 -7.63 -12.96
C HIS A 61 -7.53 -8.72 -14.03
N ALA A 62 -7.46 -8.41 -15.31
CA ALA A 62 -7.81 -9.32 -16.40
C ALA A 62 -6.68 -9.53 -17.42
N LEU A 63 -5.91 -8.48 -17.72
CA LEU A 63 -4.90 -8.54 -18.79
C LEU A 63 -3.51 -8.76 -18.18
N PRO A 64 -2.78 -9.81 -18.57
CA PRO A 64 -1.41 -10.01 -18.14
C PRO A 64 -0.53 -8.89 -18.72
N ALA A 65 0.06 -8.07 -17.84
CA ALA A 65 0.95 -6.99 -18.24
C ALA A 65 2.40 -7.50 -18.37
N TYR A 66 2.99 -7.93 -17.27
CA TYR A 66 4.35 -8.49 -17.24
C TYR A 66 4.59 -9.26 -15.93
N ARG A 67 5.67 -10.04 -15.90
CA ARG A 67 6.14 -10.66 -14.66
C ARG A 67 6.86 -9.61 -13.82
N HIS A 68 6.41 -9.47 -12.59
CA HIS A 68 6.93 -8.51 -11.63
C HIS A 68 7.51 -9.23 -10.43
N THR A 69 8.69 -8.80 -10.00
CA THR A 69 9.36 -9.31 -8.81
C THR A 69 9.37 -8.23 -7.75
N ILE A 70 9.03 -8.61 -6.53
CA ILE A 70 9.08 -7.77 -5.34
C ILE A 70 10.01 -8.44 -4.34
N GLU A 71 10.97 -7.71 -3.82
CA GLU A 71 11.86 -8.10 -2.74
C GLU A 71 11.60 -7.19 -1.54
N VAL A 72 11.24 -7.74 -0.39
CA VAL A 72 11.07 -6.98 0.85
C VAL A 72 12.44 -6.85 1.51
N LEU A 73 13.03 -5.67 1.42
CA LEU A 73 14.37 -5.40 1.94
C LEU A 73 14.35 -5.26 3.47
N SER A 74 13.35 -4.56 4.01
CA SER A 74 13.19 -4.37 5.45
C SER A 74 11.73 -4.12 5.82
N VAL A 75 11.37 -4.57 7.02
CA VAL A 75 10.17 -4.19 7.76
C VAL A 75 10.66 -3.74 9.14
N ASP A 76 10.57 -2.45 9.42
CA ASP A 76 11.15 -1.83 10.61
C ASP A 76 10.03 -1.29 11.50
N ASP A 77 9.78 -2.00 12.60
CA ASP A 77 8.75 -1.64 13.57
C ASP A 77 9.11 -0.37 14.37
N ALA A 78 10.41 -0.08 14.55
CA ALA A 78 10.83 1.10 15.30
C ALA A 78 10.57 2.41 14.55
N THR A 79 10.75 2.40 13.24
CA THR A 79 10.53 3.57 12.37
C THR A 79 9.24 3.48 11.55
N HIS A 80 8.45 2.41 11.71
CA HIS A 80 7.23 2.10 10.95
C HIS A 80 7.45 2.27 9.44
N THR A 81 8.53 1.64 8.96
CA THR A 81 9.00 1.77 7.58
C THR A 81 9.13 0.39 6.92
N ILE A 82 8.56 0.25 5.72
CA ILE A 82 8.76 -0.91 4.84
C ILE A 82 9.54 -0.44 3.63
N ARG A 83 10.58 -1.19 3.24
CA ARG A 83 11.33 -0.94 2.01
C ARG A 83 11.26 -2.16 1.12
N THR A 84 10.95 -1.93 -0.15
CA THR A 84 10.97 -2.97 -1.18
C THR A 84 11.85 -2.57 -2.34
N HIS A 85 12.41 -3.57 -3.00
CA HIS A 85 13.03 -3.44 -4.31
C HIS A 85 12.22 -4.25 -5.31
N GLU A 86 11.82 -3.62 -6.40
CA GLU A 86 10.90 -4.20 -7.36
C GLU A 86 11.43 -4.02 -8.77
N TYR A 87 11.18 -5.01 -9.62
CA TYR A 87 11.59 -4.96 -11.02
C TYR A 87 10.78 -5.92 -11.88
N GLY A 88 10.80 -5.69 -13.19
CA GLY A 88 10.16 -6.54 -14.18
C GLY A 88 9.74 -5.78 -15.43
N GLY A 89 9.57 -6.50 -16.52
CA GLY A 89 9.27 -5.89 -17.79
C GLY A 89 10.33 -4.88 -18.23
N ARG A 90 9.94 -3.63 -18.41
CA ARG A 90 10.83 -2.50 -18.75
C ARG A 90 11.32 -1.72 -17.53
N ILE A 91 10.84 -2.04 -16.34
CA ILE A 91 11.26 -1.42 -15.09
C ILE A 91 12.54 -2.12 -14.64
N ARG A 92 13.65 -1.39 -14.65
CA ARG A 92 14.98 -1.87 -14.25
C ARG A 92 15.11 -1.88 -12.73
N SER A 93 14.60 -0.83 -12.09
CA SER A 93 14.63 -0.65 -10.65
C SER A 93 13.46 0.21 -10.21
N TRP A 94 12.82 -0.22 -9.13
CA TRP A 94 11.75 0.47 -8.44
C TRP A 94 11.96 0.26 -6.95
N ASN A 95 12.60 1.23 -6.30
CA ASN A 95 12.79 1.21 -4.86
C ASN A 95 11.63 1.94 -4.20
N HIS A 96 10.89 1.23 -3.39
CA HIS A 96 9.70 1.77 -2.76
C HIS A 96 9.87 1.77 -1.24
N THR A 97 9.72 2.94 -0.64
CA THR A 97 9.70 3.13 0.81
C THR A 97 8.31 3.60 1.22
N LEU A 98 7.66 2.81 2.08
CA LEU A 98 6.41 3.15 2.74
C LEU A 98 6.73 3.54 4.18
N ARG A 99 6.17 4.65 4.67
CA ARG A 99 6.40 5.11 6.04
C ARG A 99 5.12 5.62 6.68
N ALA A 100 4.96 5.35 7.98
CA ALA A 100 3.90 5.89 8.81
C ALA A 100 4.47 6.61 10.02
N GLU A 101 3.90 7.77 10.38
CA GLU A 101 4.33 8.61 11.51
C GLU A 101 3.12 9.17 12.24
N ALA A 102 3.13 9.13 13.58
CA ALA A 102 2.12 9.82 14.37
C ALA A 102 2.27 11.34 14.22
N VAL A 103 1.16 12.03 13.93
CA VAL A 103 1.12 13.51 13.85
C VAL A 103 0.17 14.13 14.88
N GLY A 104 -0.43 13.31 15.70
CA GLY A 104 -1.32 13.70 16.79
C GLY A 104 -2.21 12.54 17.23
N PRO A 105 -3.00 12.70 18.29
CA PRO A 105 -3.93 11.66 18.74
C PRO A 105 -4.90 11.27 17.63
N GLY A 106 -5.00 9.97 17.30
CA GLY A 106 -5.88 9.46 16.26
C GLY A 106 -5.51 9.90 14.84
N ARG A 107 -4.30 10.39 14.60
CA ARG A 107 -3.85 10.90 13.31
C ARG A 107 -2.46 10.40 12.95
N CYS A 108 -2.33 9.90 11.74
CA CYS A 108 -1.09 9.34 11.21
C CYS A 108 -0.79 9.92 9.83
N ARG A 109 0.45 10.33 9.58
CA ARG A 109 0.96 10.63 8.25
C ARG A 109 1.46 9.34 7.62
N TYR A 110 0.93 9.01 6.46
CA TYR A 110 1.38 7.92 5.62
C TYR A 110 2.03 8.48 4.35
N SER A 111 3.19 7.96 3.98
CA SER A 111 3.91 8.39 2.79
C SER A 111 4.45 7.22 1.99
N ASP A 112 4.45 7.39 0.66
CA ASP A 112 5.13 6.54 -0.31
C ASP A 112 6.23 7.35 -1.00
N THR A 113 7.46 6.84 -0.97
CA THR A 113 8.61 7.35 -1.74
C THR A 113 9.03 6.28 -2.73
N ILE A 114 9.04 6.60 -4.01
CA ILE A 114 9.36 5.65 -5.07
C ILE A 114 10.48 6.21 -5.93
N GLU A 115 11.60 5.49 -6.00
CA GLU A 115 12.71 5.80 -6.90
C GLU A 115 12.66 4.85 -8.10
N ILE A 116 12.56 5.40 -9.31
CA ILE A 116 12.25 4.66 -10.53
C ILE A 116 13.37 4.80 -11.55
N ASP A 117 13.83 3.67 -12.07
CA ASP A 117 14.62 3.57 -13.29
C ASP A 117 13.94 2.65 -14.31
N ALA A 118 13.55 3.21 -15.44
CA ALA A 118 13.01 2.50 -16.59
C ALA A 118 13.74 2.93 -17.89
N GLY A 119 14.99 3.34 -17.75
CA GLY A 119 15.76 3.87 -18.87
C GLY A 119 15.14 5.14 -19.45
N TRP A 120 14.99 5.20 -20.76
CA TRP A 120 14.41 6.37 -21.45
C TRP A 120 12.90 6.55 -21.21
N PHE A 121 12.19 5.54 -20.69
CA PHE A 121 10.79 5.64 -20.30
C PHE A 121 10.59 6.17 -18.85
N THR A 122 11.64 6.46 -18.10
CA THR A 122 11.55 6.78 -16.67
C THR A 122 10.54 7.89 -16.38
N ASP A 123 10.51 8.96 -17.17
CA ASP A 123 9.60 10.08 -16.96
C ASP A 123 8.12 9.67 -17.14
N LEU A 124 7.83 8.88 -18.17
CA LEU A 124 6.48 8.36 -18.41
C LEU A 124 6.02 7.41 -17.31
N VAL A 125 6.92 6.52 -16.87
CA VAL A 125 6.65 5.59 -15.77
C VAL A 125 6.43 6.34 -14.46
N ALA A 126 7.23 7.38 -14.18
CA ALA A 126 7.08 8.21 -12.99
C ALA A 126 5.74 8.98 -12.97
N LEU A 127 5.31 9.50 -14.11
CA LEU A 127 4.00 10.14 -14.25
C LEU A 127 2.86 9.16 -13.97
N GLY A 128 2.94 7.95 -14.53
CA GLY A 128 1.98 6.87 -14.25
C GLY A 128 1.97 6.47 -12.78
N ALA A 129 3.16 6.31 -12.17
CA ALA A 129 3.32 6.02 -10.76
C ALA A 129 2.65 7.08 -9.88
N ALA A 130 2.87 8.36 -10.15
CA ALA A 130 2.25 9.44 -9.41
C ALA A 130 0.70 9.35 -9.44
N GLY A 131 0.11 8.99 -10.58
CA GLY A 131 -1.33 8.76 -10.72
C GLY A 131 -1.81 7.57 -9.87
N ILE A 132 -1.11 6.43 -9.98
CA ILE A 132 -1.39 5.20 -9.23
C ILE A 132 -1.34 5.47 -7.72
N PHE A 133 -0.28 6.11 -7.22
CA PHE A 133 -0.12 6.34 -5.78
C PHE A 133 -1.11 7.38 -5.24
N ARG A 134 -1.45 8.44 -5.98
CA ARG A 134 -2.56 9.34 -5.60
C ARG A 134 -3.90 8.59 -5.48
N TYR A 135 -4.17 7.66 -6.39
CA TYR A 135 -5.34 6.81 -6.30
C TYR A 135 -5.29 5.90 -5.06
N ARG A 136 -4.15 5.24 -4.77
CA ARG A 136 -3.96 4.41 -3.57
C ARG A 136 -4.18 5.21 -2.29
N HIS A 137 -3.68 6.45 -2.21
CA HIS A 137 -3.88 7.34 -1.07
C HIS A 137 -5.37 7.68 -0.83
N ARG A 138 -6.15 7.93 -1.88
CA ARG A 138 -7.61 8.08 -1.76
C ARG A 138 -8.27 6.82 -1.22
N ARG A 139 -7.77 5.65 -1.60
CA ARG A 139 -8.28 4.38 -1.09
C ARG A 139 -7.87 4.11 0.36
N TRP A 140 -6.73 4.59 0.81
CA TRP A 140 -6.37 4.60 2.22
C TRP A 140 -7.41 5.33 3.07
N HIS A 141 -7.80 6.54 2.71
CA HIS A 141 -8.86 7.27 3.41
C HIS A 141 -10.18 6.49 3.45
N LYS A 142 -10.53 5.82 2.34
CA LYS A 142 -11.74 4.98 2.29
C LYS A 142 -11.62 3.77 3.21
N LEU A 143 -10.46 3.08 3.23
CA LEU A 143 -10.20 1.93 4.10
C LEU A 143 -10.36 2.31 5.57
N ILE A 144 -9.72 3.38 6.00
CA ILE A 144 -9.79 3.86 7.39
C ILE A 144 -11.24 4.17 7.80
N ARG A 145 -12.01 4.85 6.94
CA ARG A 145 -13.44 5.13 7.22
C ARG A 145 -14.27 3.86 7.38
N ILE A 146 -14.13 2.89 6.48
CA ILE A 146 -14.86 1.61 6.54
C ILE A 146 -14.55 0.88 7.85
N GLN A 147 -13.29 0.88 8.25
CA GLN A 147 -12.85 0.20 9.46
C GLN A 147 -13.31 0.93 10.73
N ALA A 148 -13.38 2.25 10.73
CA ALA A 148 -13.93 3.03 11.84
C ALA A 148 -15.41 2.70 12.07
N THR A 149 -16.21 2.64 10.99
CA THR A 149 -17.65 2.31 11.06
C THR A 149 -17.90 0.89 11.61
N ARG A 150 -17.01 -0.08 11.31
CA ARG A 150 -17.14 -1.46 11.81
C ARG A 150 -16.78 -1.62 13.28
N GLN A 151 -16.02 -0.70 13.86
CA GLN A 151 -15.59 -0.74 15.27
C GLN A 151 -16.54 0.03 16.20
N THR A 152 -17.48 0.84 15.66
CA THR A 152 -18.52 1.44 16.48
C THR A 152 -19.56 0.34 16.77
N PRO A 153 -19.66 -0.19 18.01
CA PRO A 153 -20.72 -1.13 18.36
C PRO A 153 -22.05 -0.42 18.13
N ASN A 154 -23.03 -1.14 17.60
CA ASN A 154 -24.38 -0.64 17.41
C ASN A 154 -25.03 -0.37 18.79
N THR A 155 -24.77 0.80 19.38
CA THR A 155 -25.33 1.25 20.67
C THR A 155 -26.79 1.70 20.50
N ARG A 156 -27.53 1.09 19.57
CA ARG A 156 -28.97 1.27 19.40
C ARG A 156 -29.72 -0.01 19.77
N ALA A 157 -29.59 -0.47 21.02
CA ALA A 157 -30.55 -1.38 21.63
C ALA A 157 -30.42 -1.31 23.16
N ALA A 158 -30.70 -0.16 23.73
CA ALA A 158 -31.13 -0.07 25.12
C ALA A 158 -32.53 0.51 25.08
N PHE A 159 -33.53 -0.36 24.99
CA PHE A 159 -34.92 0.00 25.33
C PHE A 159 -34.94 0.44 26.79
N PRO A 160 -35.63 1.51 27.15
CA PRO A 160 -35.87 1.84 28.54
C PRO A 160 -36.82 0.77 29.12
N PRO A 161 -36.59 0.35 30.39
CA PRO A 161 -37.57 -0.49 31.08
C PRO A 161 -38.87 0.28 31.30
N ARG A 162 -39.97 -0.40 31.13
CA ARG A 162 -41.33 0.09 31.51
C ARG A 162 -41.44 0.17 33.01
#